data_cdd3b24f6a8c0e11b26791c37f9ea537
#
_entry.id   cdd3b24f6a8c0e11b26791c37f9ea537
#
_cell.length_a   1.000
_cell.length_b   1.000
_cell.length_c   1.000
_cell.angle_alpha   90.00
_cell.angle_beta   90.00
_cell.angle_gamma   90.00
#
_symmetry.space_group_name_H-M   'P 1'
#
loop_
_entity.id
_entity.type
_entity.pdbx_description
1 polymer ?
#
loop_
_entity_poly.entity_id
_entity_poly.type
_entity_poly.pdbx_seq_one_letter_code
_entity_poly.pdbx_strand_id
1 'polypeptide(L)'
;LKEVADYLRDVFEEAGAEVTVDASYRAPFVIARFKSSNPNAKSIIFYNHYDTVPADSDQPWTEDPFTLSVRDGVMYGRGVDDDKGHIVARLTALQKYREGKKDLPVNVTFIIEGAEESASTDLDRYLEKHKEELSGADLLIWEQGSRNALGQLEITGGNKGIVTFDAKAKSADVDIHSSFGGVIDSSS
;
A
#
# COMPACT_ATOMS: atom_id res chain seq x y z
N LEU A 1 6.75 5.02 10.78
CA LEU A 1 6.97 4.10 9.65
C LEU A 1 7.99 3.01 10.00
N LYS A 2 9.19 3.36 10.50
CA LYS A 2 10.23 2.36 10.84
C LYS A 2 9.74 1.27 11.79
N GLU A 3 9.06 1.64 12.87
CA GLU A 3 8.52 0.68 13.85
C GLU A 3 7.52 -0.31 13.20
N VAL A 4 6.69 0.17 12.27
CA VAL A 4 5.75 -0.69 11.55
C VAL A 4 6.48 -1.64 10.60
N ALA A 5 7.54 -1.17 9.92
CA ALA A 5 8.36 -2.02 9.06
C ALA A 5 9.09 -3.11 9.88
N ASP A 6 9.62 -2.75 11.05
CA ASP A 6 10.25 -3.71 11.97
C ASP A 6 9.23 -4.74 12.49
N TYR A 7 8.02 -4.30 12.84
CA TYR A 7 6.93 -5.20 13.26
C TYR A 7 6.51 -6.15 12.14
N LEU A 8 6.35 -5.64 10.90
CA LEU A 8 6.05 -6.50 9.75
C LEU A 8 7.15 -7.54 9.51
N ARG A 9 8.44 -7.14 9.60
CA ARG A 9 9.54 -8.10 9.54
C ARG A 9 9.32 -9.26 10.52
N ASP A 10 9.11 -8.94 11.79
CA ASP A 10 9.00 -9.94 12.84
C ASP A 10 7.81 -10.88 12.60
N VAL A 11 6.65 -10.34 12.20
CA VAL A 11 5.44 -11.11 11.87
C VAL A 11 5.67 -12.05 10.68
N PHE A 12 6.33 -11.58 9.62
CA PHE A 12 6.60 -12.41 8.44
C PHE A 12 7.69 -13.46 8.70
N GLU A 13 8.72 -13.14 9.49
CA GLU A 13 9.75 -14.11 9.92
C GLU A 13 9.12 -15.21 10.77
N GLU A 14 8.24 -14.85 11.72
CA GLU A 14 7.49 -15.84 12.53
C GLU A 14 6.62 -16.75 11.65
N ALA A 15 6.06 -16.20 10.58
CA ALA A 15 5.32 -17.00 9.58
C ALA A 15 6.24 -17.85 8.68
N GLY A 16 7.55 -17.75 8.81
CA GLY A 16 8.55 -18.53 8.09
C GLY A 16 8.94 -17.97 6.72
N ALA A 17 8.84 -16.66 6.54
CA ALA A 17 9.38 -15.97 5.37
C ALA A 17 10.87 -15.63 5.57
N GLU A 18 11.59 -15.52 4.46
CA GLU A 18 12.85 -14.80 4.41
C GLU A 18 12.55 -13.31 4.21
N VAL A 19 12.91 -12.47 5.18
CA VAL A 19 12.53 -11.05 5.17
C VAL A 19 13.75 -10.15 4.99
N THR A 20 13.57 -9.11 4.19
CA THR A 20 14.53 -8.02 4.02
C THR A 20 13.81 -6.69 4.27
N VAL A 21 14.38 -5.82 5.11
CA VAL A 21 13.93 -4.44 5.28
C VAL A 21 14.96 -3.52 4.64
N ASP A 22 14.59 -2.90 3.53
CA ASP A 22 15.46 -1.92 2.86
C ASP A 22 15.13 -0.50 3.32
N ALA A 23 15.93 0.00 4.25
CA ALA A 23 15.80 1.33 4.83
C ALA A 23 16.58 2.42 4.05
N SER A 24 17.05 2.14 2.85
CA SER A 24 17.78 3.11 2.01
C SER A 24 16.87 4.12 1.30
N TYR A 25 15.57 4.00 1.48
CA TYR A 25 14.54 4.85 0.92
C TYR A 25 13.90 5.76 1.99
N ARG A 26 13.11 6.74 1.56
CA ARG A 26 12.40 7.67 2.47
C ARG A 26 11.55 6.94 3.51
N ALA A 27 10.85 5.89 3.07
CA ALA A 27 10.19 4.93 3.93
C ALA A 27 10.74 3.53 3.63
N PRO A 28 11.01 2.67 4.64
CA PRO A 28 11.52 1.33 4.40
C PRO A 28 10.59 0.49 3.51
N PHE A 29 11.19 -0.27 2.58
CA PHE A 29 10.50 -1.37 1.93
C PHE A 29 10.68 -2.65 2.75
N VAL A 30 9.61 -3.40 2.94
CA VAL A 30 9.63 -4.73 3.54
C VAL A 30 9.36 -5.76 2.47
N ILE A 31 10.30 -6.67 2.27
CA ILE A 31 10.21 -7.73 1.28
C ILE A 31 10.21 -9.06 2.01
N ALA A 32 9.13 -9.81 1.89
CA ALA A 32 8.98 -11.12 2.54
C ALA A 32 8.79 -12.22 1.48
N ARG A 33 9.64 -13.25 1.52
CA ARG A 33 9.67 -14.33 0.53
C ARG A 33 9.37 -15.66 1.16
N PHE A 34 8.38 -16.35 0.60
CA PHE A 34 8.07 -17.75 0.88
C PHE A 34 8.44 -18.59 -0.34
N LYS A 35 9.41 -19.47 -0.19
CA LYS A 35 9.88 -20.34 -1.27
C LYS A 35 9.16 -21.67 -1.25
N SER A 36 8.74 -22.16 -2.42
CA SER A 36 8.33 -23.53 -2.63
C SER A 36 9.54 -24.45 -2.72
N SER A 37 9.41 -25.69 -2.28
CA SER A 37 10.45 -26.71 -2.52
C SER A 37 10.50 -27.19 -3.98
N ASN A 38 9.47 -26.90 -4.76
CA ASN A 38 9.44 -27.20 -6.19
C ASN A 38 10.30 -26.19 -6.98
N PRO A 39 11.41 -26.59 -7.60
CA PRO A 39 12.28 -25.68 -8.35
C PRO A 39 11.61 -25.06 -9.59
N ASN A 40 10.51 -25.65 -10.07
CA ASN A 40 9.74 -25.15 -11.19
C ASN A 40 8.43 -24.44 -10.73
N ALA A 41 8.33 -24.09 -9.45
CA ALA A 41 7.16 -23.41 -8.93
C ALA A 41 6.99 -22.04 -9.61
N LYS A 42 5.76 -21.73 -9.95
CA LYS A 42 5.39 -20.37 -10.38
C LYS A 42 5.56 -19.37 -9.26
N SER A 43 5.66 -18.10 -9.62
CA SER A 43 5.92 -17.01 -8.67
C SER A 43 4.79 -15.98 -8.69
N ILE A 44 4.30 -15.65 -7.49
CA ILE A 44 3.30 -14.62 -7.28
C ILE A 44 3.92 -13.49 -6.46
N ILE A 45 3.70 -12.26 -6.88
CA ILE A 45 4.02 -11.07 -6.09
C ILE A 45 2.71 -10.49 -5.56
N PHE A 46 2.68 -10.20 -4.27
CA PHE A 46 1.70 -9.33 -3.63
C PHE A 46 2.35 -7.97 -3.39
N TYR A 47 1.79 -6.92 -3.96
CA TYR A 47 2.13 -5.56 -3.60
C TYR A 47 1.13 -5.04 -2.56
N ASN A 48 1.65 -4.37 -1.56
CA ASN A 48 0.90 -3.77 -0.45
C ASN A 48 1.61 -2.52 0.06
N HIS A 49 0.91 -1.75 0.90
CA HIS A 49 1.53 -0.67 1.65
C HIS A 49 1.13 -0.69 3.14
N TYR A 50 1.95 -0.08 3.98
CA TYR A 50 1.72 -0.05 5.42
C TYR A 50 1.52 1.35 6.00
N ASP A 51 1.74 2.40 5.21
CA ASP A 51 1.40 3.76 5.58
C ASP A 51 -0.12 4.01 5.47
N THR A 52 -0.55 5.17 5.86
CA THR A 52 -1.96 5.58 5.84
C THR A 52 -2.06 7.08 5.66
N VAL A 53 -3.15 7.55 5.07
CA VAL A 53 -3.50 8.98 5.14
C VAL A 53 -3.79 9.39 6.59
N PRO A 54 -3.59 10.66 6.95
CA PRO A 54 -4.04 11.22 8.22
C PRO A 54 -5.55 11.01 8.43
N ALA A 55 -5.99 11.10 9.67
CA ALA A 55 -7.40 11.21 10.00
C ALA A 55 -7.67 12.65 10.44
N ASP A 56 -8.41 13.38 9.61
CA ASP A 56 -8.75 14.77 9.89
C ASP A 56 -9.88 14.89 10.91
N SER A 57 -9.90 15.99 11.65
CA SER A 57 -10.84 16.20 12.74
C SER A 57 -12.30 16.38 12.28
N ASP A 58 -12.54 16.61 11.00
CA ASP A 58 -13.87 16.74 10.38
C ASP A 58 -14.42 15.41 9.86
N GLN A 59 -13.62 14.34 9.88
CA GLN A 59 -14.07 13.01 9.52
C GLN A 59 -14.95 12.41 10.65
N PRO A 60 -16.07 11.74 10.32
CA PRO A 60 -17.03 11.28 11.29
C PRO A 60 -16.61 9.98 11.99
N TRP A 61 -15.43 9.96 12.61
CA TRP A 61 -14.97 8.84 13.42
C TRP A 61 -15.75 8.80 14.75
N THR A 62 -16.27 7.64 15.12
CA THR A 62 -16.95 7.43 16.42
C THR A 62 -15.97 7.11 17.55
N GLU A 63 -14.77 6.69 17.23
CA GLU A 63 -13.69 6.33 18.15
C GLU A 63 -12.37 6.83 17.56
N ASP A 64 -11.28 6.71 18.32
CA ASP A 64 -9.94 7.05 17.81
C ASP A 64 -9.61 6.25 16.54
N PRO A 65 -9.40 6.89 15.39
CA PRO A 65 -9.16 6.21 14.12
C PRO A 65 -7.89 5.35 14.11
N PHE A 66 -6.92 5.61 14.98
CA PHE A 66 -5.67 4.86 15.09
C PHE A 66 -5.70 3.75 16.16
N THR A 67 -6.85 3.56 16.78
CA THR A 67 -7.11 2.44 17.70
C THR A 67 -8.11 1.48 17.06
N LEU A 68 -7.68 0.22 16.82
CA LEU A 68 -8.55 -0.79 16.23
C LEU A 68 -9.76 -1.04 17.13
N SER A 69 -10.95 -0.87 16.58
CA SER A 69 -12.21 -1.28 17.23
C SER A 69 -12.92 -2.37 16.42
N VAL A 70 -13.62 -3.26 17.12
CA VAL A 70 -14.39 -4.35 16.51
C VAL A 70 -15.82 -4.29 16.99
N ARG A 71 -16.76 -4.11 16.06
CA ARG A 71 -18.20 -4.01 16.35
C ARG A 71 -18.96 -4.92 15.39
N ASP A 72 -19.78 -5.79 15.93
CA ASP A 72 -20.59 -6.75 15.15
C ASP A 72 -19.77 -7.58 14.14
N GLY A 73 -18.55 -7.93 14.50
CA GLY A 73 -17.64 -8.71 13.64
C GLY A 73 -16.96 -7.89 12.53
N VAL A 74 -17.13 -6.57 12.53
CA VAL A 74 -16.49 -5.64 11.59
C VAL A 74 -15.40 -4.85 12.30
N MET A 75 -14.22 -4.79 11.68
CA MET A 75 -13.07 -4.03 12.16
C MET A 75 -13.11 -2.60 11.62
N TYR A 76 -12.86 -1.64 12.52
CA TYR A 76 -12.81 -0.21 12.19
C TYR A 76 -11.49 0.38 12.65
N GLY A 77 -10.88 1.17 11.79
CA GLY A 77 -9.63 1.90 12.05
C GLY A 77 -8.99 2.40 10.77
N ARG A 78 -8.22 3.46 10.86
CA ARG A 78 -7.46 3.99 9.72
C ARG A 78 -6.39 2.96 9.30
N GLY A 79 -6.38 2.59 8.00
CA GLY A 79 -5.46 1.58 7.46
C GLY A 79 -5.90 0.13 7.66
N VAL A 80 -7.10 -0.12 8.20
CA VAL A 80 -7.65 -1.50 8.32
C VAL A 80 -8.02 -2.04 6.94
N ASP A 81 -8.74 -1.28 6.14
CA ASP A 81 -9.09 -1.65 4.77
C ASP A 81 -7.96 -1.30 3.81
N ASP A 82 -7.39 -0.12 3.96
CA ASP A 82 -6.35 0.45 3.13
C ASP A 82 -5.06 0.66 3.93
N ASP A 83 -4.09 -0.26 3.92
CA ASP A 83 -4.05 -1.55 3.20
C ASP A 83 -3.61 -2.70 4.12
N LYS A 84 -3.38 -2.42 5.43
CA LYS A 84 -2.85 -3.42 6.39
C LYS A 84 -3.74 -4.66 6.56
N GLY A 85 -5.05 -4.50 6.40
CA GLY A 85 -5.98 -5.62 6.46
C GLY A 85 -5.74 -6.63 5.34
N HIS A 86 -5.40 -6.18 4.14
CA HIS A 86 -5.08 -7.06 3.02
C HIS A 86 -3.74 -7.77 3.20
N ILE A 87 -2.75 -7.13 3.82
CA ILE A 87 -1.50 -7.80 4.22
C ILE A 87 -1.82 -8.97 5.15
N VAL A 88 -2.61 -8.72 6.20
CA VAL A 88 -2.98 -9.75 7.20
C VAL A 88 -3.81 -10.85 6.58
N ALA A 89 -4.79 -10.52 5.74
CA ALA A 89 -5.64 -11.50 5.05
C ALA A 89 -4.81 -12.45 4.18
N ARG A 90 -3.88 -11.91 3.38
CA ARG A 90 -2.99 -12.70 2.52
C ARG A 90 -2.04 -13.58 3.32
N LEU A 91 -1.42 -13.02 4.37
CA LEU A 91 -0.53 -13.79 5.24
C LEU A 91 -1.29 -14.92 5.95
N THR A 92 -2.48 -14.62 6.49
CA THR A 92 -3.35 -15.62 7.13
C THR A 92 -3.73 -16.74 6.15
N ALA A 93 -4.04 -16.41 4.91
CA ALA A 93 -4.35 -17.41 3.88
C ALA A 93 -3.16 -18.35 3.63
N LEU A 94 -1.94 -17.81 3.56
CA LEU A 94 -0.72 -18.61 3.42
C LEU A 94 -0.47 -19.51 4.64
N GLN A 95 -0.62 -18.98 5.84
CA GLN A 95 -0.48 -19.75 7.08
C GLN A 95 -1.48 -20.90 7.14
N LYS A 96 -2.76 -20.63 6.84
CA LYS A 96 -3.82 -21.65 6.78
C LYS A 96 -3.56 -22.72 5.72
N TYR A 97 -3.05 -22.33 4.57
CA TYR A 97 -2.65 -23.28 3.54
C TYR A 97 -1.55 -24.21 4.05
N ARG A 98 -0.54 -23.68 4.72
CA ARG A 98 0.61 -24.42 5.26
C ARG A 98 0.25 -25.33 6.43
N GLU A 99 -0.72 -24.94 7.28
CA GLU A 99 -1.23 -25.83 8.35
C GLU A 99 -1.71 -27.18 7.81
N GLY A 100 -2.36 -27.20 6.64
CA GLY A 100 -2.86 -28.42 6.01
C GLY A 100 -1.86 -29.12 5.07
N LYS A 101 -0.77 -28.46 4.69
CA LYS A 101 0.20 -28.93 3.68
C LYS A 101 1.61 -28.50 4.05
N LYS A 102 2.58 -29.36 3.77
CA LYS A 102 3.97 -29.14 4.17
C LYS A 102 4.70 -28.08 3.32
N ASP A 103 4.18 -27.77 2.12
CA ASP A 103 4.86 -26.88 1.17
C ASP A 103 3.86 -26.03 0.36
N LEU A 104 4.34 -24.90 -0.11
CA LEU A 104 3.57 -24.02 -0.99
C LEU A 104 3.70 -24.50 -2.45
N PRO A 105 2.63 -24.46 -3.25
CA PRO A 105 2.67 -24.86 -4.66
C PRO A 105 3.35 -23.79 -5.54
N VAL A 106 3.54 -22.58 -5.01
CA VAL A 106 4.10 -21.43 -5.70
C VAL A 106 5.07 -20.68 -4.78
N ASN A 107 6.03 -19.96 -5.36
CA ASN A 107 6.78 -18.95 -4.63
C ASN A 107 5.90 -17.73 -4.40
N VAL A 108 5.97 -17.13 -3.23
CA VAL A 108 5.22 -15.93 -2.89
C VAL A 108 6.17 -14.86 -2.37
N THR A 109 6.12 -13.69 -2.97
CA THR A 109 6.85 -12.52 -2.51
C THR A 109 5.87 -11.41 -2.16
N PHE A 110 6.01 -10.86 -0.97
CA PHE A 110 5.36 -9.61 -0.60
C PHE A 110 6.35 -8.48 -0.81
N ILE A 111 5.91 -7.43 -1.48
CA ILE A 111 6.58 -6.13 -1.56
C ILE A 111 5.67 -5.14 -0.86
N ILE A 112 6.14 -4.60 0.25
CA ILE A 112 5.32 -3.74 1.11
C ILE A 112 6.04 -2.41 1.29
N GLU A 113 5.47 -1.33 0.77
CA GLU A 113 6.04 0.01 0.89
C GLU A 113 5.40 0.83 2.00
N GLY A 114 6.04 1.92 2.38
CA GLY A 114 5.59 2.83 3.42
C GLY A 114 5.37 4.27 2.96
N ALA A 115 5.13 4.49 1.68
CA ALA A 115 4.93 5.82 1.09
C ALA A 115 3.91 5.83 -0.06
N GLU A 116 3.00 4.87 -0.12
CA GLU A 116 1.95 4.78 -1.14
C GLU A 116 1.06 6.01 -1.09
N GLU A 117 0.57 6.34 0.07
CA GLU A 117 -0.31 7.49 0.34
C GLU A 117 0.39 8.87 0.16
N SER A 118 1.68 8.82 -0.14
CA SER A 118 2.51 9.97 -0.50
C SER A 118 3.00 9.89 -1.95
N ALA A 119 2.23 9.23 -2.83
CA ALA A 119 2.48 9.04 -4.25
C ALA A 119 3.66 8.11 -4.58
N SER A 120 3.98 7.13 -3.74
CA SER A 120 4.98 6.08 -3.98
C SER A 120 6.32 6.60 -4.55
N THR A 121 6.82 7.70 -3.98
CA THR A 121 7.92 8.49 -4.56
C THR A 121 9.21 7.72 -4.82
N ASP A 122 9.39 6.60 -4.14
CA ASP A 122 10.57 5.73 -4.26
C ASP A 122 10.30 4.41 -4.99
N LEU A 123 9.05 4.10 -5.33
CA LEU A 123 8.66 2.81 -5.90
C LEU A 123 9.36 2.54 -7.25
N ASP A 124 9.37 3.51 -8.16
CA ASP A 124 10.01 3.35 -9.45
C ASP A 124 11.51 3.02 -9.31
N ARG A 125 12.19 3.71 -8.40
CA ARG A 125 13.61 3.49 -8.11
C ARG A 125 13.84 2.11 -7.48
N TYR A 126 12.93 1.69 -6.59
CA TYR A 126 12.96 0.36 -5.99
C TYR A 126 12.77 -0.72 -7.06
N LEU A 127 11.75 -0.61 -7.90
CA LEU A 127 11.44 -1.59 -8.95
C LEU A 127 12.56 -1.70 -9.98
N GLU A 128 13.18 -0.60 -10.42
CA GLU A 128 14.30 -0.63 -11.35
C GLU A 128 15.52 -1.31 -10.73
N LYS A 129 15.82 -1.06 -9.45
CA LYS A 129 16.93 -1.72 -8.73
C LYS A 129 16.73 -3.24 -8.63
N HIS A 130 15.49 -3.70 -8.49
CA HIS A 130 15.13 -5.11 -8.30
C HIS A 130 14.53 -5.77 -9.55
N LYS A 131 14.62 -5.13 -10.69
CA LYS A 131 13.95 -5.53 -11.94
C LYS A 131 14.27 -6.97 -12.36
N GLU A 132 15.52 -7.39 -12.27
CA GLU A 132 15.93 -8.76 -12.64
C GLU A 132 15.26 -9.81 -11.76
N GLU A 133 15.15 -9.55 -10.46
CA GLU A 133 14.49 -10.44 -9.51
C GLU A 133 12.96 -10.48 -9.73
N LEU A 134 12.36 -9.34 -9.97
CA LEU A 134 10.91 -9.20 -10.02
C LEU A 134 10.30 -9.56 -11.38
N SER A 135 11.04 -9.39 -12.47
CA SER A 135 10.56 -9.65 -13.84
C SER A 135 10.23 -11.12 -14.13
N GLY A 136 10.67 -12.03 -13.28
CA GLY A 136 10.38 -13.47 -13.39
C GLY A 136 9.05 -13.90 -12.78
N ALA A 137 8.26 -12.98 -12.22
CA ALA A 137 6.97 -13.32 -11.62
C ALA A 137 5.91 -13.64 -12.69
N ASP A 138 5.11 -14.69 -12.44
CA ASP A 138 4.01 -15.09 -13.30
C ASP A 138 2.75 -14.25 -13.07
N LEU A 139 2.59 -13.70 -11.86
CA LEU A 139 1.43 -12.92 -11.46
C LEU A 139 1.82 -11.85 -10.43
N LEU A 140 1.31 -10.66 -10.61
CA LEU A 140 1.29 -9.59 -9.61
C LEU A 140 -0.16 -9.35 -9.17
N ILE A 141 -0.39 -9.33 -7.88
CA ILE A 141 -1.66 -8.92 -7.26
C ILE A 141 -1.40 -7.62 -6.50
N TRP A 142 -2.06 -6.57 -6.98
CA TRP A 142 -1.89 -5.22 -6.47
C TRP A 142 -2.86 -4.97 -5.30
N GLU A 143 -2.35 -4.39 -4.25
CA GLU A 143 -3.08 -3.88 -3.07
C GLU A 143 -4.39 -4.61 -2.71
N GLN A 144 -5.48 -3.86 -2.85
CA GLN A 144 -6.79 -4.19 -2.31
C GLN A 144 -7.55 -5.19 -3.18
N GLY A 145 -8.44 -5.92 -2.53
CA GLY A 145 -9.54 -6.61 -3.18
C GLY A 145 -10.86 -5.99 -2.74
N SER A 146 -11.87 -6.06 -3.58
CA SER A 146 -13.19 -5.55 -3.25
C SER A 146 -14.28 -6.60 -3.36
N ARG A 147 -15.42 -6.31 -2.76
CA ARG A 147 -16.66 -7.06 -2.93
C ARG A 147 -17.76 -6.10 -3.33
N ASN A 148 -18.60 -6.51 -4.27
CA ASN A 148 -19.78 -5.75 -4.63
C ASN A 148 -20.87 -5.84 -3.53
N ALA A 149 -21.97 -5.12 -3.72
CA ALA A 149 -23.09 -5.11 -2.77
C ALA A 149 -23.75 -6.48 -2.54
N LEU A 150 -23.51 -7.46 -3.41
CA LEU A 150 -23.98 -8.84 -3.26
C LEU A 150 -22.95 -9.74 -2.57
N GLY A 151 -21.83 -9.19 -2.10
CA GLY A 151 -20.74 -9.92 -1.45
C GLY A 151 -19.85 -10.73 -2.40
N GLN A 152 -19.99 -10.57 -3.71
CA GLN A 152 -19.17 -11.25 -4.70
C GLN A 152 -17.81 -10.57 -4.83
N LEU A 153 -16.76 -11.37 -4.98
CA LEU A 153 -15.40 -10.85 -5.21
C LEU A 153 -15.33 -10.11 -6.54
N GLU A 154 -14.78 -8.92 -6.53
CA GLU A 154 -14.45 -8.15 -7.72
C GLU A 154 -12.97 -8.27 -8.05
N ILE A 155 -12.68 -8.48 -9.32
CA ILE A 155 -11.31 -8.51 -9.85
C ILE A 155 -11.15 -7.33 -10.79
N THR A 156 -10.31 -6.38 -10.42
CA THR A 156 -9.98 -5.23 -11.25
C THR A 156 -8.87 -5.61 -12.21
N GLY A 157 -9.17 -5.65 -13.50
CA GLY A 157 -8.21 -6.03 -14.55
C GLY A 157 -7.35 -4.89 -15.07
N GLY A 158 -7.53 -3.68 -14.57
CA GLY A 158 -6.75 -2.50 -14.97
C GLY A 158 -7.31 -1.21 -14.37
N ASN A 159 -6.47 -0.19 -14.31
CA ASN A 159 -6.79 1.12 -13.76
C ASN A 159 -6.75 2.20 -14.84
N LYS A 160 -7.39 3.33 -14.56
CA LYS A 160 -7.25 4.56 -15.37
C LYS A 160 -5.93 5.24 -15.02
N GLY A 161 -5.35 5.93 -16.02
CA GLY A 161 -4.26 6.86 -15.75
C GLY A 161 -4.76 8.10 -15.00
N ILE A 162 -3.85 8.74 -14.29
CA ILE A 162 -4.08 10.03 -13.63
C ILE A 162 -3.06 11.04 -14.13
N VAL A 163 -3.49 12.28 -14.31
CA VAL A 163 -2.60 13.43 -14.53
C VAL A 163 -3.03 14.52 -13.59
N THR A 164 -2.09 14.99 -12.79
CA THR A 164 -2.28 16.13 -11.88
C THR A 164 -1.42 17.30 -12.36
N PHE A 165 -1.93 18.51 -12.21
CA PHE A 165 -1.17 19.72 -12.50
C PHE A 165 -1.55 20.82 -11.52
N ASP A 166 -0.56 21.64 -11.18
CA ASP A 166 -0.77 22.86 -10.44
C ASP A 166 -0.71 24.05 -11.40
N ALA A 167 -1.73 24.89 -11.37
CA ALA A 167 -1.76 26.14 -12.13
C ALA A 167 -1.55 27.31 -11.17
N LYS A 168 -0.53 28.13 -11.44
CA LYS A 168 -0.24 29.35 -10.68
C LYS A 168 -0.31 30.55 -11.58
N ALA A 169 -1.29 31.42 -11.32
CA ALA A 169 -1.38 32.73 -11.96
C ALA A 169 -0.86 33.81 -11.01
N LYS A 170 -0.02 34.70 -11.51
CA LYS A 170 0.52 35.82 -10.75
C LYS A 170 0.41 37.12 -11.59
N SER A 171 -0.37 38.05 -11.14
CA SER A 171 -0.57 39.34 -11.81
C SER A 171 0.23 40.49 -11.20
N ALA A 172 0.70 40.34 -9.94
CA ALA A 172 1.49 41.33 -9.24
C ALA A 172 2.51 40.70 -8.27
N ASP A 173 3.51 41.47 -7.83
CA ASP A 173 4.54 40.97 -6.89
C ASP A 173 4.13 41.10 -5.42
N VAL A 174 3.02 41.79 -5.15
CA VAL A 174 2.44 42.00 -3.83
C VAL A 174 0.93 41.81 -3.85
N ASP A 175 0.34 41.52 -2.71
CA ASP A 175 -1.11 41.48 -2.56
C ASP A 175 -1.71 42.87 -2.85
N ILE A 176 -2.75 42.89 -3.65
CA ILE A 176 -3.42 44.10 -4.10
C ILE A 176 -4.86 44.07 -3.67
N HIS A 177 -5.32 45.15 -3.05
CA HIS A 177 -6.70 45.31 -2.64
C HIS A 177 -7.62 45.35 -3.87
N SER A 178 -8.77 44.67 -3.81
CA SER A 178 -9.75 44.53 -4.90
C SER A 178 -10.23 45.84 -5.53
N SER A 179 -10.11 46.98 -4.83
CA SER A 179 -10.42 48.31 -5.37
C SER A 179 -9.55 48.70 -6.56
N PHE A 180 -8.39 48.08 -6.75
CA PHE A 180 -7.50 48.33 -7.89
C PHE A 180 -7.79 47.43 -9.11
N GLY A 181 -8.78 46.52 -9.06
CA GLY A 181 -9.10 45.60 -10.11
C GLY A 181 -9.51 46.19 -11.47
N GLY A 182 -9.76 47.51 -11.52
CA GLY A 182 -9.96 48.23 -12.79
C GLY A 182 -8.69 48.82 -13.41
N VAL A 183 -7.55 48.71 -12.73
CA VAL A 183 -6.27 49.27 -13.14
C VAL A 183 -5.17 48.21 -13.21
N ILE A 184 -5.29 47.16 -12.44
CA ILE A 184 -4.34 46.05 -12.37
C ILE A 184 -5.11 44.73 -12.67
N ASP A 185 -4.58 43.91 -13.57
CA ASP A 185 -5.19 42.65 -13.94
C ASP A 185 -5.27 41.73 -12.71
N SER A 186 -6.46 41.13 -12.50
CA SER A 186 -6.65 40.12 -11.49
C SER A 186 -6.14 38.78 -11.97
N SER A 187 -5.57 37.99 -11.04
CA SER A 187 -5.19 36.59 -11.30
C SER A 187 -6.32 35.60 -11.10
N SER A 188 -7.51 36.06 -10.69
CA SER A 188 -8.71 35.25 -10.45
C SER A 188 -9.62 35.19 -11.67
#